data_48f079a04f39b6ceaddf5b2dcef738c4
#
_entry.id   48f079a04f39b6ceaddf5b2dcef738c4
#
_cell.length_a   1.000
_cell.length_b   1.000
_cell.length_c   1.000
_cell.angle_alpha   90.00
_cell.angle_beta   90.00
_cell.angle_gamma   90.00
#
_symmetry.space_group_name_H-M   'P 1'
#
loop_
_entity.id
_entity.type
_entity.pdbx_description
1 polymer ?
#
loop_
_entity_poly.entity_id
_entity_poly.type
_entity_poly.pdbx_seq_one_letter_code
_entity_poly.pdbx_strand_id
1 'polypeptide(L)'
;MTYNTIILDKKDHIALLTLNRPERLNALNEEMFAELNSALEDVATDRDIRVFVITGAGRAFCASADIKDESRGGDQLLGHKDAYETYQFIRAMPQGVTSKLHNLDIPTIAMVNGLAIGAGFDWVLACDIRVGCENSRFMNAFLQMGLVSNTGSTWLYNKVMGISKALELLYTGDWLESEEAKEYGVLTYLVSADDLERTTMDLAQKIASKAPIPNRMVKGMMYRGLTQTLDEHLAESAHAEVLTLATQDHIESLASFREKRFPKFTGR
;
A
#
# COMPACT_ATOMS: atom_id res chain seq x y z
N MET A 1 16.60 12.63 2.44
CA MET A 1 16.77 12.63 0.96
C MET A 1 15.77 13.63 0.40
N THR A 2 16.08 14.31 -0.69
CA THR A 2 15.13 15.20 -1.37
C THR A 2 14.61 14.47 -2.58
N TYR A 3 13.31 14.35 -2.73
CA TYR A 3 12.62 13.74 -3.85
C TYR A 3 11.96 14.83 -4.70
N ASN A 4 11.79 14.59 -6.01
CA ASN A 4 11.19 15.52 -6.95
C ASN A 4 9.73 15.17 -7.26
N THR A 5 9.42 13.88 -7.32
CA THR A 5 8.13 13.34 -7.78
C THR A 5 7.27 12.76 -6.65
N ILE A 6 7.83 12.66 -5.45
CA ILE A 6 7.13 12.24 -4.24
C ILE A 6 7.49 13.14 -3.07
N ILE A 7 6.65 13.13 -2.03
CA ILE A 7 6.95 13.75 -0.73
C ILE A 7 6.91 12.64 0.32
N LEU A 8 7.93 12.53 1.16
CA LEU A 8 7.95 11.59 2.28
C LEU A 8 8.12 12.35 3.58
N ASP A 9 7.04 12.39 4.37
CA ASP A 9 7.01 12.98 5.69
C ASP A 9 7.01 11.89 6.76
N LYS A 10 7.90 12.03 7.76
CA LYS A 10 8.00 11.10 8.90
C LYS A 10 7.71 11.86 10.18
N LYS A 11 6.63 11.53 10.85
CA LYS A 11 6.20 12.18 12.08
C LYS A 11 5.39 11.23 12.96
N ASP A 12 5.59 11.31 14.26
CA ASP A 12 4.78 10.57 15.27
C ASP A 12 4.66 9.05 14.96
N HIS A 13 5.77 8.44 14.52
CA HIS A 13 5.88 7.03 14.10
C HIS A 13 5.13 6.68 12.81
N ILE A 14 4.66 7.65 12.06
CA ILE A 14 3.96 7.48 10.79
C ILE A 14 4.85 8.02 9.66
N ALA A 15 4.99 7.23 8.59
CA ALA A 15 5.54 7.71 7.32
C ALA A 15 4.38 7.95 6.35
N LEU A 16 4.19 9.21 5.95
CA LEU A 16 3.24 9.61 4.92
C LEU A 16 3.96 9.85 3.61
N LEU A 17 3.68 9.04 2.60
CA LEU A 17 4.20 9.19 1.26
C LEU A 17 3.10 9.75 0.35
N THR A 18 3.38 10.91 -0.26
CA THR A 18 2.49 11.55 -1.22
C THR A 18 3.10 11.48 -2.62
N LEU A 19 2.41 10.85 -3.58
CA LEU A 19 2.74 10.93 -4.99
C LEU A 19 2.53 12.37 -5.46
N ASN A 20 3.53 13.04 -6.01
CA ASN A 20 3.53 14.48 -6.20
C ASN A 20 3.85 14.92 -7.63
N ARG A 21 3.02 14.47 -8.57
CA ARG A 21 2.93 14.98 -9.96
C ARG A 21 1.46 15.31 -10.29
N PRO A 22 0.79 16.21 -9.52
CA PRO A 22 -0.66 16.44 -9.62
C PRO A 22 -1.09 16.91 -11.01
N GLU A 23 -0.25 17.65 -11.74
CA GLU A 23 -0.48 18.11 -13.12
C GLU A 23 -0.54 16.95 -14.14
N ARG A 24 0.00 15.79 -13.77
CA ARG A 24 -0.03 14.53 -14.53
C ARG A 24 -0.91 13.47 -13.86
N LEU A 25 -1.79 13.85 -12.91
CA LEU A 25 -2.61 12.92 -12.12
C LEU A 25 -1.75 11.85 -11.41
N ASN A 26 -0.55 12.21 -10.98
CA ASN A 26 0.43 11.33 -10.36
C ASN A 26 0.80 10.11 -11.21
N ALA A 27 0.80 10.29 -12.54
CA ALA A 27 1.23 9.26 -13.46
C ALA A 27 2.72 8.94 -13.28
N LEU A 28 3.05 7.66 -13.42
CA LEU A 28 4.34 7.07 -13.08
C LEU A 28 5.34 7.22 -14.22
N ASN A 29 6.46 7.87 -13.93
CA ASN A 29 7.64 7.87 -14.77
C ASN A 29 8.78 7.11 -14.07
N GLU A 30 9.91 6.95 -14.76
CA GLU A 30 11.05 6.20 -14.22
C GLU A 30 11.63 6.84 -12.96
N GLU A 31 11.69 8.17 -12.91
CA GLU A 31 12.14 8.90 -11.72
C GLU A 31 11.28 8.57 -10.51
N MET A 32 9.95 8.62 -10.66
CA MET A 32 9.02 8.28 -9.57
C MET A 32 9.16 6.81 -9.14
N PHE A 33 9.38 5.86 -10.06
CA PHE A 33 9.64 4.48 -9.67
C PHE A 33 10.93 4.34 -8.86
N ALA A 34 12.00 5.02 -9.26
CA ALA A 34 13.28 5.01 -8.54
C ALA A 34 13.12 5.63 -7.14
N GLU A 35 12.46 6.77 -7.06
CA GLU A 35 12.20 7.48 -5.79
C GLU A 35 11.31 6.64 -4.85
N LEU A 36 10.24 6.03 -5.36
CA LEU A 36 9.37 5.13 -4.59
C LEU A 36 10.13 3.92 -4.05
N ASN A 37 10.96 3.27 -4.88
CA ASN A 37 11.78 2.16 -4.42
C ASN A 37 12.75 2.59 -3.30
N SER A 38 13.35 3.76 -3.41
CA SER A 38 14.24 4.34 -2.40
C SER A 38 13.49 4.71 -1.12
N ALA A 39 12.33 5.35 -1.23
CA ALA A 39 11.51 5.75 -0.09
C ALA A 39 10.98 4.54 0.70
N LEU A 40 10.53 3.49 0.00
CA LEU A 40 10.07 2.26 0.65
C LEU A 40 11.21 1.52 1.36
N GLU A 41 12.44 1.55 0.82
CA GLU A 41 13.63 1.01 1.48
C GLU A 41 13.99 1.79 2.75
N ASP A 42 13.93 3.13 2.67
CA ASP A 42 14.17 4.02 3.82
C ASP A 42 13.13 3.79 4.93
N VAL A 43 11.85 3.61 4.58
CA VAL A 43 10.79 3.26 5.53
C VAL A 43 10.98 1.86 6.12
N ALA A 44 11.34 0.87 5.31
CA ALA A 44 11.52 -0.51 5.76
C ALA A 44 12.65 -0.67 6.78
N THR A 45 13.70 0.18 6.67
CA THR A 45 14.88 0.15 7.56
C THR A 45 14.74 1.05 8.80
N ASP A 46 13.79 1.97 8.78
CA ASP A 46 13.55 2.91 9.89
C ASP A 46 12.73 2.27 11.01
N ARG A 47 13.40 1.96 12.13
CA ARG A 47 12.76 1.31 13.29
C ARG A 47 11.76 2.19 14.03
N ASP A 48 11.83 3.50 13.86
CA ASP A 48 10.92 4.43 14.51
C ASP A 48 9.57 4.51 13.80
N ILE A 49 9.50 4.10 12.53
CA ILE A 49 8.25 4.07 11.76
C ILE A 49 7.46 2.80 12.11
N ARG A 50 6.18 3.00 12.44
CA ARG A 50 5.23 1.94 12.87
C ARG A 50 4.04 1.79 11.93
N VAL A 51 3.76 2.79 11.10
CA VAL A 51 2.68 2.77 10.10
C VAL A 51 3.16 3.53 8.85
N PHE A 52 2.83 2.99 7.70
CA PHE A 52 3.05 3.64 6.41
C PHE A 52 1.70 4.04 5.80
N VAL A 53 1.59 5.28 5.33
CA VAL A 53 0.43 5.80 4.62
C VAL A 53 0.87 6.26 3.23
N ILE A 54 0.12 5.93 2.18
CA ILE A 54 0.36 6.40 0.82
C ILE A 54 -0.87 7.10 0.26
N THR A 55 -0.66 8.24 -0.40
CA THR A 55 -1.71 9.04 -1.06
C THR A 55 -1.18 9.73 -2.32
N GLY A 56 -2.04 10.47 -3.02
CA GLY A 56 -1.66 11.31 -4.15
C GLY A 56 -1.96 12.78 -3.91
N ALA A 57 -1.11 13.67 -4.41
CA ALA A 57 -1.38 15.09 -4.43
C ALA A 57 -2.49 15.44 -5.44
N GLY A 58 -3.32 16.42 -5.11
CA GLY A 58 -4.38 16.93 -5.99
C GLY A 58 -5.57 15.96 -6.11
N ARG A 59 -6.11 15.80 -7.32
CA ARG A 59 -7.40 15.10 -7.59
C ARG A 59 -7.29 13.62 -7.92
N ALA A 60 -6.10 13.05 -7.88
CA ALA A 60 -5.89 11.62 -8.18
C ALA A 60 -4.96 10.99 -7.16
N PHE A 61 -5.21 9.71 -6.89
CA PHE A 61 -4.22 8.88 -6.24
C PHE A 61 -3.06 8.61 -7.21
N CYS A 62 -3.33 7.89 -8.32
CA CYS A 62 -2.32 7.59 -9.35
C CYS A 62 -3.00 7.13 -10.65
N ALA A 63 -2.65 7.75 -11.78
CA ALA A 63 -3.22 7.42 -13.10
C ALA A 63 -2.41 6.37 -13.88
N SER A 64 -1.62 5.49 -13.22
CA SER A 64 -0.77 4.48 -13.85
C SER A 64 0.44 5.10 -14.58
N ALA A 65 0.95 4.43 -15.58
CA ALA A 65 2.11 4.85 -16.35
C ALA A 65 1.87 6.16 -17.12
N ASP A 66 2.86 7.07 -17.16
CA ASP A 66 2.79 8.32 -17.91
C ASP A 66 3.03 8.06 -19.41
N ILE A 67 1.93 7.78 -20.13
CA ILE A 67 1.96 7.55 -21.58
C ILE A 67 2.22 8.83 -22.42
N LYS A 68 2.27 10.01 -21.77
CA LYS A 68 2.51 11.31 -22.40
C LYS A 68 3.90 11.86 -22.09
N ASP A 69 4.75 11.08 -21.44
CA ASP A 69 6.13 11.48 -21.15
C ASP A 69 6.99 11.37 -22.41
N GLU A 70 7.09 12.49 -23.14
CA GLU A 70 7.87 12.61 -24.38
C GLU A 70 9.39 12.58 -24.14
N SER A 71 9.86 12.68 -22.90
CA SER A 71 11.30 12.69 -22.58
C SER A 71 12.02 11.43 -23.05
N ARG A 72 11.28 10.38 -23.38
CA ARG A 72 11.74 9.08 -23.87
C ARG A 72 11.17 8.66 -25.22
N GLY A 73 10.60 9.60 -26.01
CA GLY A 73 10.11 9.32 -27.37
C GLY A 73 8.82 8.52 -27.43
N GLY A 74 7.80 8.89 -26.62
CA GLY A 74 6.39 8.45 -26.72
C GLY A 74 6.11 6.95 -26.60
N ASP A 75 6.96 6.11 -27.18
CA ASP A 75 6.82 4.65 -27.21
C ASP A 75 7.62 3.93 -26.09
N GLN A 76 8.33 4.65 -25.22
CA GLN A 76 9.41 4.07 -24.45
C GLN A 76 9.14 3.79 -22.98
N LEU A 77 7.94 3.96 -22.46
CA LEU A 77 7.63 3.42 -21.12
C LEU A 77 7.67 1.87 -21.12
N LEU A 78 7.64 1.29 -22.33
CA LEU A 78 7.71 -0.15 -22.59
C LEU A 78 8.73 -0.51 -23.69
N GLY A 79 9.47 0.47 -24.23
CA GLY A 79 10.40 0.30 -25.35
C GLY A 79 11.86 0.16 -24.93
N HIS A 80 12.20 -0.71 -23.99
CA HIS A 80 13.56 -1.24 -23.95
C HIS A 80 13.82 -1.99 -25.27
N LYS A 81 15.02 -1.83 -25.83
CA LYS A 81 15.36 -2.32 -27.17
C LYS A 81 15.27 -3.84 -27.33
N ASP A 82 15.25 -4.60 -26.21
CA ASP A 82 15.06 -6.04 -26.22
C ASP A 82 14.15 -6.52 -25.05
N ALA A 83 13.66 -7.76 -25.20
CA ALA A 83 12.75 -8.37 -24.24
C ALA A 83 13.38 -8.62 -22.87
N TYR A 84 14.69 -8.86 -22.80
CA TYR A 84 15.38 -9.11 -21.54
C TYR A 84 15.52 -7.82 -20.73
N GLU A 85 15.93 -6.72 -21.36
CA GLU A 85 16.02 -5.41 -20.71
C GLU A 85 14.65 -4.96 -20.21
N THR A 86 13.59 -5.15 -21.03
CA THR A 86 12.20 -4.88 -20.63
C THR A 86 11.79 -5.71 -19.41
N TYR A 87 12.10 -7.01 -19.41
CA TYR A 87 11.84 -7.89 -18.27
C TYR A 87 12.55 -7.41 -17.00
N GLN A 88 13.84 -7.07 -17.09
CA GLN A 88 14.62 -6.58 -15.94
C GLN A 88 14.05 -5.26 -15.40
N PHE A 89 13.67 -4.34 -16.28
CA PHE A 89 13.04 -3.08 -15.90
C PHE A 89 11.71 -3.32 -15.15
N ILE A 90 10.83 -4.15 -15.70
CA ILE A 90 9.54 -4.48 -15.06
C ILE A 90 9.75 -5.07 -13.68
N ARG A 91 10.72 -5.99 -13.53
CA ARG A 91 11.04 -6.63 -12.25
C ARG A 91 11.59 -5.65 -11.22
N ALA A 92 12.51 -4.79 -11.63
CA ALA A 92 13.19 -3.88 -10.72
C ALA A 92 12.30 -2.68 -10.33
N MET A 93 11.57 -2.11 -11.27
CA MET A 93 10.84 -0.84 -11.10
C MET A 93 9.38 -1.07 -10.67
N PRO A 94 8.41 -1.33 -11.55
CA PRO A 94 7.01 -1.42 -11.11
C PRO A 94 6.73 -2.58 -10.15
N GLN A 95 7.29 -3.78 -10.40
CA GLN A 95 7.11 -4.92 -9.51
C GLN A 95 7.89 -4.75 -8.20
N GLY A 96 9.05 -4.08 -8.25
CA GLY A 96 9.83 -3.73 -7.08
C GLY A 96 9.01 -2.89 -6.09
N VAL A 97 8.31 -1.85 -6.57
CA VAL A 97 7.43 -1.01 -5.74
C VAL A 97 6.29 -1.84 -5.14
N THR A 98 5.55 -2.60 -5.98
CA THR A 98 4.44 -3.43 -5.49
C THR A 98 4.89 -4.44 -4.44
N SER A 99 6.01 -5.12 -4.70
CA SER A 99 6.56 -6.12 -3.77
C SER A 99 6.99 -5.49 -2.45
N LYS A 100 7.71 -4.37 -2.48
CA LYS A 100 8.14 -3.67 -1.27
C LYS A 100 6.95 -3.15 -0.46
N LEU A 101 5.96 -2.53 -1.12
CA LEU A 101 4.77 -2.01 -0.47
C LEU A 101 3.97 -3.11 0.23
N HIS A 102 3.72 -4.23 -0.46
CA HIS A 102 2.99 -5.36 0.10
C HIS A 102 3.74 -6.04 1.25
N ASN A 103 5.07 -6.18 1.12
CA ASN A 103 5.92 -6.89 2.08
C ASN A 103 6.52 -5.98 3.17
N LEU A 104 6.18 -4.67 3.22
CA LEU A 104 6.53 -3.88 4.41
C LEU A 104 6.02 -4.61 5.66
N ASP A 105 6.89 -4.83 6.62
CA ASP A 105 6.54 -5.54 7.87
C ASP A 105 5.70 -4.69 8.84
N ILE A 106 5.50 -3.40 8.54
CA ILE A 106 4.60 -2.49 9.25
C ILE A 106 3.24 -2.41 8.56
N PRO A 107 2.16 -2.08 9.29
CA PRO A 107 0.85 -1.78 8.71
C PRO A 107 0.91 -0.70 7.64
N THR A 108 0.21 -0.92 6.53
CA THR A 108 0.14 0.00 5.38
C THR A 108 -1.28 0.46 5.13
N ILE A 109 -1.48 1.75 4.89
CA ILE A 109 -2.78 2.36 4.61
C ILE A 109 -2.72 3.11 3.28
N ALA A 110 -3.62 2.80 2.36
CA ALA A 110 -3.87 3.65 1.20
C ALA A 110 -4.95 4.67 1.54
N MET A 111 -4.60 5.96 1.45
CA MET A 111 -5.51 7.09 1.54
C MET A 111 -5.88 7.54 0.13
N VAL A 112 -7.04 7.07 -0.36
CA VAL A 112 -7.43 7.19 -1.77
C VAL A 112 -8.25 8.46 -1.97
N ASN A 113 -7.60 9.52 -2.41
CA ASN A 113 -8.17 10.85 -2.57
C ASN A 113 -8.88 11.07 -3.92
N GLY A 114 -8.81 10.11 -4.86
CA GLY A 114 -9.39 10.26 -6.19
C GLY A 114 -9.11 9.06 -7.09
N LEU A 115 -8.79 9.32 -8.37
CA LEU A 115 -8.59 8.30 -9.39
C LEU A 115 -7.40 7.38 -9.05
N ALA A 116 -7.62 6.08 -9.07
CA ALA A 116 -6.59 5.04 -8.97
C ALA A 116 -6.70 4.09 -10.17
N ILE A 117 -5.77 4.20 -11.12
CA ILE A 117 -5.84 3.49 -12.41
C ILE A 117 -4.64 2.54 -12.54
N GLY A 118 -4.85 1.35 -13.08
CA GLY A 118 -3.81 0.37 -13.39
C GLY A 118 -2.89 0.08 -12.21
N ALA A 119 -1.60 0.43 -12.31
CA ALA A 119 -0.63 0.27 -11.22
C ALA A 119 -1.05 1.01 -9.94
N GLY A 120 -1.70 2.19 -10.06
CA GLY A 120 -2.23 2.93 -8.92
C GLY A 120 -3.30 2.12 -8.17
N PHE A 121 -4.22 1.47 -8.89
CA PHE A 121 -5.21 0.59 -8.28
C PHE A 121 -4.56 -0.65 -7.64
N ASP A 122 -3.56 -1.24 -8.29
CA ASP A 122 -2.82 -2.37 -7.73
C ASP A 122 -2.12 -1.99 -6.41
N TRP A 123 -1.55 -0.79 -6.31
CA TRP A 123 -0.90 -0.32 -5.08
C TRP A 123 -1.90 -0.02 -3.96
N VAL A 124 -3.09 0.47 -4.30
CA VAL A 124 -4.18 0.58 -3.32
C VAL A 124 -4.47 -0.79 -2.71
N LEU A 125 -4.58 -1.84 -3.54
CA LEU A 125 -4.85 -3.20 -3.06
C LEU A 125 -3.64 -3.90 -2.44
N ALA A 126 -2.42 -3.43 -2.71
CA ALA A 126 -1.22 -3.93 -2.04
C ALA A 126 -1.09 -3.43 -0.59
N CYS A 127 -1.81 -2.38 -0.20
CA CYS A 127 -1.90 -1.91 1.18
C CYS A 127 -2.85 -2.78 2.01
N ASP A 128 -2.61 -2.84 3.32
CA ASP A 128 -3.43 -3.65 4.25
C ASP A 128 -4.82 -3.05 4.45
N ILE A 129 -4.91 -1.73 4.59
CA ILE A 129 -6.14 -0.98 4.84
C ILE A 129 -6.31 0.10 3.77
N ARG A 130 -7.54 0.38 3.37
CA ARG A 130 -7.87 1.36 2.33
C ARG A 130 -8.97 2.27 2.80
N VAL A 131 -8.66 3.56 2.88
CA VAL A 131 -9.62 4.63 3.20
C VAL A 131 -9.83 5.44 1.93
N GLY A 132 -11.06 5.54 1.47
CA GLY A 132 -11.42 6.33 0.30
C GLY A 132 -12.53 7.33 0.61
N CYS A 133 -12.81 8.18 -0.36
CA CYS A 133 -13.89 9.15 -0.30
C CYS A 133 -14.79 9.03 -1.54
N GLU A 134 -15.86 9.83 -1.62
CA GLU A 134 -16.79 9.87 -2.74
C GLU A 134 -16.13 10.15 -4.09
N ASN A 135 -14.91 10.74 -4.10
CA ASN A 135 -14.15 11.00 -5.31
C ASN A 135 -13.27 9.82 -5.74
N SER A 136 -13.19 8.76 -4.92
CA SER A 136 -12.37 7.60 -5.22
C SER A 136 -12.98 6.77 -6.34
N ARG A 137 -12.22 6.55 -7.41
CA ARG A 137 -12.64 5.73 -8.55
C ARG A 137 -11.50 4.85 -9.00
N PHE A 138 -11.84 3.64 -9.40
CA PHE A 138 -10.85 2.62 -9.72
C PHE A 138 -11.07 2.07 -11.12
N MET A 139 -9.98 1.80 -11.85
CA MET A 139 -10.04 1.19 -13.17
C MET A 139 -8.82 0.33 -13.42
N ASN A 140 -9.00 -0.83 -14.06
CA ASN A 140 -7.88 -1.56 -14.66
C ASN A 140 -7.83 -1.29 -16.15
N ALA A 141 -6.86 -0.52 -16.61
CA ALA A 141 -6.74 -0.11 -18.01
C ALA A 141 -5.78 -0.99 -18.84
N PHE A 142 -5.18 -2.04 -18.27
CA PHE A 142 -4.13 -2.80 -18.97
C PHE A 142 -4.64 -3.47 -20.25
N LEU A 143 -5.79 -4.17 -20.23
CA LEU A 143 -6.31 -4.85 -21.41
C LEU A 143 -6.75 -3.88 -22.51
N GLN A 144 -7.22 -2.68 -22.14
CA GLN A 144 -7.54 -1.61 -23.12
C GLN A 144 -6.29 -1.13 -23.87
N MET A 145 -5.11 -1.25 -23.23
CA MET A 145 -3.81 -0.95 -23.83
C MET A 145 -3.16 -2.18 -24.51
N GLY A 146 -3.87 -3.31 -24.60
CA GLY A 146 -3.32 -4.56 -25.15
C GLY A 146 -2.27 -5.23 -24.26
N LEU A 147 -2.26 -4.92 -22.95
CA LEU A 147 -1.26 -5.37 -22.00
C LEU A 147 -1.87 -6.28 -20.92
N VAL A 148 -1.07 -7.18 -20.39
CA VAL A 148 -1.35 -7.86 -19.12
C VAL A 148 -0.79 -7.03 -17.98
N SER A 149 -1.52 -6.94 -16.86
CA SER A 149 -1.01 -6.27 -15.66
C SER A 149 0.30 -6.89 -15.19
N ASN A 150 1.28 -6.03 -14.93
CA ASN A 150 2.58 -6.42 -14.41
C ASN A 150 2.81 -5.99 -12.94
N THR A 151 1.82 -5.32 -12.32
CA THR A 151 1.91 -4.79 -10.96
C THR A 151 1.05 -5.53 -9.94
N GLY A 152 0.44 -6.66 -10.34
CA GLY A 152 -0.16 -7.60 -9.41
C GLY A 152 -1.67 -7.73 -9.45
N SER A 153 -2.40 -7.09 -10.37
CA SER A 153 -3.87 -7.12 -10.43
C SER A 153 -4.45 -8.53 -10.33
N THR A 154 -3.92 -9.48 -11.14
CA THR A 154 -4.42 -10.85 -11.19
C THR A 154 -4.24 -11.64 -9.88
N TRP A 155 -3.35 -11.20 -9.01
CA TRP A 155 -3.14 -11.80 -7.69
C TRP A 155 -3.89 -11.05 -6.59
N LEU A 156 -3.93 -9.71 -6.65
CA LEU A 156 -4.51 -8.85 -5.61
C LEU A 156 -6.04 -8.83 -5.67
N TYR A 157 -6.63 -8.66 -6.87
CA TYR A 157 -8.05 -8.39 -7.03
C TYR A 157 -8.93 -9.55 -6.54
N ASN A 158 -8.59 -10.79 -6.91
CA ASN A 158 -9.37 -11.95 -6.51
C ASN A 158 -9.36 -12.20 -4.99
N LYS A 159 -8.32 -11.75 -4.28
CA LYS A 159 -8.21 -11.87 -2.82
C LYS A 159 -9.08 -10.86 -2.08
N VAL A 160 -9.40 -9.73 -2.73
CA VAL A 160 -10.19 -8.66 -2.12
C VAL A 160 -11.65 -8.78 -2.51
N MET A 161 -11.96 -8.93 -3.80
CA MET A 161 -13.34 -8.84 -4.32
C MET A 161 -13.90 -10.16 -4.88
N GLY A 162 -13.13 -11.25 -4.76
CA GLY A 162 -13.49 -12.54 -5.35
C GLY A 162 -13.26 -12.60 -6.85
N ILE A 163 -13.13 -13.83 -7.39
CA ILE A 163 -12.65 -14.06 -8.76
C ILE A 163 -13.60 -13.48 -9.83
N SER A 164 -14.93 -13.59 -9.64
CA SER A 164 -15.89 -13.16 -10.66
C SER A 164 -15.87 -11.65 -10.88
N LYS A 165 -15.89 -10.85 -9.79
CA LYS A 165 -15.83 -9.39 -9.89
C LYS A 165 -14.45 -8.92 -10.36
N ALA A 166 -13.38 -9.59 -9.91
CA ALA A 166 -12.02 -9.32 -10.39
C ALA A 166 -11.91 -9.50 -11.91
N LEU A 167 -12.41 -10.61 -12.46
CA LEU A 167 -12.38 -10.89 -13.90
C LEU A 167 -13.27 -9.92 -14.69
N GLU A 168 -14.46 -9.57 -14.18
CA GLU A 168 -15.31 -8.56 -14.80
C GLU A 168 -14.55 -7.26 -15.01
N LEU A 169 -13.98 -6.68 -13.93
CA LEU A 169 -13.23 -5.43 -14.00
C LEU A 169 -11.99 -5.53 -14.89
N LEU A 170 -11.27 -6.66 -14.86
CA LEU A 170 -10.10 -6.86 -15.70
C LEU A 170 -10.48 -6.94 -17.18
N TYR A 171 -11.55 -7.66 -17.54
CA TYR A 171 -11.96 -7.85 -18.93
C TYR A 171 -12.62 -6.63 -19.55
N THR A 172 -13.47 -5.93 -18.79
CA THR A 172 -14.19 -4.77 -19.31
C THR A 172 -13.37 -3.50 -19.23
N GLY A 173 -12.52 -3.38 -18.20
CA GLY A 173 -11.84 -2.12 -17.89
C GLY A 173 -12.81 -1.01 -17.47
N ASP A 174 -14.00 -1.38 -16.97
CA ASP A 174 -14.99 -0.44 -16.48
C ASP A 174 -14.54 0.25 -15.19
N TRP A 175 -15.13 1.39 -14.92
CA TRP A 175 -14.93 2.10 -13.66
C TRP A 175 -15.64 1.36 -12.52
N LEU A 176 -14.95 1.24 -11.41
CA LEU A 176 -15.50 0.86 -10.12
C LEU A 176 -15.61 2.13 -9.29
N GLU A 177 -16.83 2.56 -9.01
CA GLU A 177 -17.13 3.76 -8.23
C GLU A 177 -16.95 3.49 -6.71
N SER A 178 -16.83 4.55 -5.93
CA SER A 178 -16.50 4.48 -4.50
C SER A 178 -17.44 3.61 -3.67
N GLU A 179 -18.76 3.70 -3.91
CA GLU A 179 -19.77 2.91 -3.19
C GLU A 179 -19.64 1.42 -3.51
N GLU A 180 -19.53 1.10 -4.78
CA GLU A 180 -19.33 -0.29 -5.23
C GLU A 180 -17.98 -0.83 -4.74
N ALA A 181 -16.93 0.00 -4.75
CA ALA A 181 -15.63 -0.35 -4.20
C ALA A 181 -15.70 -0.67 -2.69
N LYS A 182 -16.56 0.03 -1.95
CA LYS A 182 -16.84 -0.28 -0.55
C LYS A 182 -17.59 -1.60 -0.40
N GLU A 183 -18.60 -1.86 -1.23
CA GLU A 183 -19.39 -3.09 -1.22
C GLU A 183 -18.53 -4.33 -1.46
N TYR A 184 -17.64 -4.28 -2.46
CA TYR A 184 -16.72 -5.39 -2.79
C TYR A 184 -15.45 -5.45 -1.94
N GLY A 185 -15.32 -4.62 -0.91
CA GLY A 185 -14.17 -4.66 0.02
C GLY A 185 -12.87 -4.04 -0.52
N VAL A 186 -12.92 -3.39 -1.69
CA VAL A 186 -11.80 -2.58 -2.21
C VAL A 186 -11.49 -1.44 -1.26
N LEU A 187 -12.51 -0.78 -0.72
CA LEU A 187 -12.37 0.19 0.37
C LEU A 187 -12.76 -0.43 1.71
N THR A 188 -11.91 -0.28 2.72
CA THR A 188 -12.21 -0.61 4.10
C THR A 188 -13.13 0.44 4.73
N TYR A 189 -12.89 1.70 4.39
CA TYR A 189 -13.69 2.85 4.83
C TYR A 189 -14.01 3.73 3.62
N LEU A 190 -15.25 4.23 3.58
CA LEU A 190 -15.68 5.26 2.65
C LEU A 190 -16.20 6.43 3.49
N VAL A 191 -15.61 7.60 3.32
CA VAL A 191 -15.91 8.82 4.09
C VAL A 191 -16.05 10.01 3.14
N SER A 192 -16.45 11.19 3.66
CA SER A 192 -16.42 12.41 2.86
C SER A 192 -14.98 12.79 2.49
N ALA A 193 -14.80 13.52 1.37
CA ALA A 193 -13.48 14.02 0.97
C ALA A 193 -12.86 14.91 2.05
N ASP A 194 -13.68 15.71 2.74
CA ASP A 194 -13.25 16.57 3.84
C ASP A 194 -12.77 15.78 5.07
N ASP A 195 -13.26 14.56 5.26
CA ASP A 195 -12.92 13.71 6.40
C ASP A 195 -11.80 12.69 6.09
N LEU A 196 -11.39 12.56 4.83
CA LEU A 196 -10.49 11.53 4.37
C LEU A 196 -9.14 11.54 5.10
N GLU A 197 -8.46 12.68 5.12
CA GLU A 197 -7.16 12.82 5.77
C GLU A 197 -7.29 12.59 7.28
N ARG A 198 -8.25 13.25 7.94
CA ARG A 198 -8.49 13.11 9.37
C ARG A 198 -8.74 11.65 9.75
N THR A 199 -9.66 10.98 9.07
CA THR A 199 -10.00 9.57 9.37
C THR A 199 -8.80 8.65 9.17
N THR A 200 -8.04 8.87 8.10
CA THR A 200 -6.85 8.06 7.81
C THR A 200 -5.76 8.27 8.87
N MET A 201 -5.47 9.50 9.23
CA MET A 201 -4.43 9.82 10.20
C MET A 201 -4.81 9.41 11.62
N ASP A 202 -6.09 9.53 12.02
CA ASP A 202 -6.60 9.03 13.30
C ASP A 202 -6.43 7.50 13.39
N LEU A 203 -6.73 6.77 12.30
CA LEU A 203 -6.51 5.33 12.22
C LEU A 203 -5.02 4.98 12.30
N ALA A 204 -4.19 5.68 11.54
CA ALA A 204 -2.72 5.48 11.57
C ALA A 204 -2.16 5.72 12.97
N GLN A 205 -2.56 6.80 13.64
CA GLN A 205 -2.14 7.11 15.01
C GLN A 205 -2.60 6.05 16.01
N LYS A 206 -3.84 5.56 15.86
CA LYS A 206 -4.37 4.47 16.69
C LYS A 206 -3.54 3.19 16.55
N ILE A 207 -3.11 2.86 15.33
CA ILE A 207 -2.25 1.69 15.06
C ILE A 207 -0.84 1.96 15.58
N ALA A 208 -0.25 3.12 15.31
CA ALA A 208 1.09 3.49 15.74
C ALA A 208 1.24 3.51 17.26
N SER A 209 0.14 3.73 18.00
CA SER A 209 0.10 3.69 19.48
C SER A 209 0.20 2.28 20.07
N LYS A 210 0.12 1.22 19.26
CA LYS A 210 0.23 -0.17 19.73
C LYS A 210 1.70 -0.61 19.77
N ALA A 211 1.95 -1.71 20.51
CA ALA A 211 3.28 -2.30 20.60
C ALA A 211 3.80 -2.68 19.20
N PRO A 212 4.92 -2.13 18.74
CA PRO A 212 5.32 -2.27 17.34
C PRO A 212 5.76 -3.68 16.96
N ILE A 213 6.37 -4.45 17.87
CA ILE A 213 6.81 -5.83 17.56
C ILE A 213 5.60 -6.73 17.24
N PRO A 214 4.56 -6.84 18.08
CA PRO A 214 3.36 -7.61 17.74
C PRO A 214 2.68 -7.13 16.46
N ASN A 215 2.60 -5.81 16.22
CA ASN A 215 1.98 -5.28 15.00
C ASN A 215 2.68 -5.77 13.74
N ARG A 216 4.02 -5.78 13.70
CA ARG A 216 4.81 -6.31 12.58
C ARG A 216 4.55 -7.81 12.38
N MET A 217 4.55 -8.57 13.48
CA MET A 217 4.33 -10.02 13.42
C MET A 217 2.93 -10.40 12.93
N VAL A 218 1.89 -9.71 13.40
CA VAL A 218 0.49 -9.95 13.02
C VAL A 218 0.29 -9.86 11.52
N LYS A 219 0.83 -8.83 10.85
CA LYS A 219 0.73 -8.69 9.40
C LYS A 219 1.29 -9.92 8.68
N GLY A 220 2.55 -10.28 8.96
CA GLY A 220 3.20 -11.43 8.34
C GLY A 220 2.45 -12.74 8.59
N MET A 221 1.96 -12.95 9.81
CA MET A 221 1.19 -14.14 10.18
C MET A 221 -0.15 -14.20 9.42
N MET A 222 -0.88 -13.09 9.32
CA MET A 222 -2.15 -13.04 8.57
C MET A 222 -1.97 -13.45 7.09
N TYR A 223 -0.95 -12.93 6.42
CA TYR A 223 -0.70 -13.29 5.01
C TYR A 223 -0.23 -14.74 4.84
N ARG A 224 0.61 -15.27 5.75
CA ARG A 224 1.02 -16.69 5.72
C ARG A 224 -0.14 -17.62 6.04
N GLY A 225 -1.02 -17.24 6.95
CA GLY A 225 -2.21 -18.02 7.31
C GLY A 225 -3.18 -18.29 6.15
N LEU A 226 -3.11 -17.51 5.06
CA LEU A 226 -3.91 -17.75 3.86
C LEU A 226 -3.53 -19.07 3.13
N THR A 227 -2.36 -19.63 3.41
CA THR A 227 -1.84 -20.85 2.74
C THR A 227 -1.45 -21.95 3.70
N GLN A 228 -1.51 -21.72 5.01
CA GLN A 228 -1.19 -22.68 6.06
C GLN A 228 -2.44 -23.46 6.50
N THR A 229 -2.24 -24.65 7.05
CA THR A 229 -3.25 -25.33 7.87
C THR A 229 -3.39 -24.63 9.24
N LEU A 230 -4.49 -24.84 9.93
CA LEU A 230 -4.70 -24.28 11.28
C LEU A 230 -3.60 -24.73 12.27
N ASP A 231 -3.20 -26.00 12.23
CA ASP A 231 -2.19 -26.53 13.15
C ASP A 231 -0.81 -25.91 12.91
N GLU A 232 -0.40 -25.74 11.65
CA GLU A 232 0.84 -25.03 11.31
C GLU A 232 0.80 -23.59 11.80
N HIS A 233 -0.34 -22.90 11.58
CA HIS A 233 -0.51 -21.52 12.00
C HIS A 233 -0.52 -21.37 13.53
N LEU A 234 -1.17 -22.27 14.27
CA LEU A 234 -1.15 -22.27 15.73
C LEU A 234 0.25 -22.51 16.30
N ALA A 235 1.04 -23.40 15.68
CA ALA A 235 2.43 -23.62 16.08
C ALA A 235 3.28 -22.35 15.87
N GLU A 236 3.12 -21.66 14.74
CA GLU A 236 3.78 -20.37 14.48
C GLU A 236 3.34 -19.30 15.48
N SER A 237 2.03 -19.23 15.80
CA SER A 237 1.47 -18.28 16.75
C SER A 237 2.03 -18.46 18.15
N ALA A 238 2.22 -19.71 18.60
CA ALA A 238 2.82 -19.99 19.90
C ALA A 238 4.28 -19.47 19.98
N HIS A 239 5.08 -19.66 18.92
CA HIS A 239 6.44 -19.10 18.88
C HIS A 239 6.43 -17.56 18.89
N ALA A 240 5.54 -16.95 18.13
CA ALA A 240 5.39 -15.51 18.08
C ALA A 240 4.98 -14.93 19.45
N GLU A 241 4.07 -15.58 20.14
CA GLU A 241 3.62 -15.15 21.47
C GLU A 241 4.76 -15.22 22.49
N VAL A 242 5.54 -16.30 22.52
CA VAL A 242 6.70 -16.43 23.42
C VAL A 242 7.68 -15.27 23.22
N LEU A 243 7.94 -14.87 21.97
CA LEU A 243 8.81 -13.73 21.69
C LEU A 243 8.22 -12.42 22.22
N THR A 244 6.93 -12.20 22.03
CA THR A 244 6.26 -10.96 22.48
C THR A 244 6.11 -10.88 23.99
N LEU A 245 5.88 -12.00 24.68
CA LEU A 245 5.86 -12.08 26.15
C LEU A 245 7.20 -11.66 26.79
N ALA A 246 8.32 -11.85 26.09
CA ALA A 246 9.64 -11.47 26.57
C ALA A 246 10.00 -9.99 26.37
N THR A 247 9.12 -9.20 25.73
CA THR A 247 9.39 -7.79 25.44
C THR A 247 9.16 -6.85 26.62
N GLN A 248 9.87 -5.73 26.63
CA GLN A 248 9.61 -4.64 27.60
C GLN A 248 8.22 -4.04 27.38
N ASP A 249 7.73 -4.02 26.16
CA ASP A 249 6.40 -3.52 25.81
C ASP A 249 5.29 -4.38 26.45
N HIS A 250 5.50 -5.69 26.59
CA HIS A 250 4.56 -6.53 27.34
C HIS A 250 4.54 -6.17 28.84
N ILE A 251 5.71 -5.96 29.45
CA ILE A 251 5.82 -5.54 30.85
C ILE A 251 5.13 -4.19 31.06
N GLU A 252 5.40 -3.22 30.16
CA GLU A 252 4.74 -1.90 30.17
C GLU A 252 3.22 -2.01 30.03
N SER A 253 2.75 -2.91 29.17
CA SER A 253 1.31 -3.16 28.97
C SER A 253 0.65 -3.58 30.30
N LEU A 254 1.26 -4.51 31.04
CA LEU A 254 0.74 -4.97 32.34
C LEU A 254 0.79 -3.86 33.41
N ALA A 255 1.87 -3.07 33.44
CA ALA A 255 2.03 -1.96 34.36
C ALA A 255 0.97 -0.88 34.11
N SER A 256 0.86 -0.45 32.86
CA SER A 256 -0.09 0.59 32.43
C SER A 256 -1.55 0.19 32.70
N PHE A 257 -1.89 -1.09 32.50
CA PHE A 257 -3.22 -1.62 32.80
C PHE A 257 -3.55 -1.52 34.29
N ARG A 258 -2.60 -1.91 35.17
CA ARG A 258 -2.76 -1.83 36.64
C ARG A 258 -2.88 -0.38 37.12
N GLU A 259 -2.11 0.51 36.51
CA GLU A 259 -2.05 1.93 36.86
C GLU A 259 -3.16 2.76 36.15
N LYS A 260 -3.97 2.16 35.28
CA LYS A 260 -5.06 2.80 34.51
C LYS A 260 -4.58 4.01 33.70
N ARG A 261 -3.41 3.90 33.09
CA ARG A 261 -2.82 4.89 32.17
C ARG A 261 -2.62 4.34 30.77
N PHE A 262 -2.33 5.22 29.82
CA PHE A 262 -1.91 4.78 28.48
C PHE A 262 -0.49 4.21 28.51
N PRO A 263 -0.24 3.06 27.81
CA PRO A 263 1.09 2.49 27.72
C PRO A 263 2.01 3.35 26.83
N LYS A 264 3.32 3.28 27.12
CA LYS A 264 4.38 3.94 26.32
C LYS A 264 5.26 2.86 25.71
N PHE A 265 4.88 2.37 24.56
CA PHE A 265 5.58 1.32 23.85
C PHE A 265 6.85 1.83 23.15
N THR A 266 7.94 1.08 23.27
CA THR A 266 9.27 1.43 22.76
C THR A 266 9.77 0.50 21.66
N GLY A 267 9.13 -0.64 21.44
CA GLY A 267 9.57 -1.66 20.50
C GLY A 267 10.76 -2.48 20.98
N ARG A 268 10.86 -2.73 22.28
CA ARG A 268 11.96 -3.47 22.90
C ARG A 268 11.47 -4.62 23.75
#